data_43199ca1b0ac29914ac0a03422f56977
#
_entry.id   43199ca1b0ac29914ac0a03422f56977
#
_cell.length_a   1.000
_cell.length_b   1.000
_cell.length_c   1.000
_cell.angle_alpha   90.00
_cell.angle_beta   90.00
_cell.angle_gamma   90.00
#
_symmetry.space_group_name_H-M   'P 1'
#
loop_
_entity.id
_entity.type
_entity.pdbx_description
1 polymer ?
#
loop_
_entity_poly.entity_id
_entity_poly.type
_entity_poly.pdbx_seq_one_letter_code
_entity_poly.pdbx_strand_id
1 'polypeptide(L)'
;MKLGRPILLVVCAAALAAAGCTKVEPGYAGVRVNLYGSQRGVSSLPLVTGRVWYNPLTEEIYQFPTYMQNVVWTRSVTEGRAFDESFTANSREGVPFNFDVGVSYQMEADKVPSIFLKFREDAHTLTTVYVRNQVRDAFSIEASKMAIMDIVGPGKPHLLNAVQHDLEGKLGPDGIHFDNVSIIGKTRLPEQVEASINSVIEATQRAQEAENKVAQSRAEAEQRVAEANGIAQSVLIKAKAQADANRILNESLTPMLIQYEGLQRWNGTLPLMTGGGAIPMVQLPFNAAKPGP
;
A
#
# COMPACT_ATOMS: atom_id res chain seq x y z
N MET A 1 -53.31 -56.21 41.28
CA MET A 1 -52.59 -54.90 41.38
C MET A 1 -52.03 -54.53 40.01
N LYS A 2 -52.71 -53.64 39.27
CA LYS A 2 -52.32 -53.15 37.90
C LYS A 2 -51.87 -51.67 37.94
N LEU A 3 -51.01 -51.32 38.91
CA LEU A 3 -50.51 -49.93 39.03
C LEU A 3 -49.26 -49.64 38.20
N GLY A 4 -48.69 -50.65 37.49
CA GLY A 4 -47.41 -50.42 36.82
C GLY A 4 -47.42 -49.67 35.49
N ARG A 5 -48.54 -49.66 34.76
CA ARG A 5 -48.64 -49.03 33.43
C ARG A 5 -48.64 -47.52 33.41
N PRO A 6 -49.44 -46.83 34.30
CA PRO A 6 -49.41 -45.38 34.31
C PRO A 6 -48.10 -44.79 34.89
N ILE A 7 -47.50 -45.46 35.88
CA ILE A 7 -46.19 -45.03 36.42
C ILE A 7 -45.08 -45.17 35.38
N LEU A 8 -45.06 -46.24 34.60
CA LEU A 8 -44.12 -46.44 33.50
C LEU A 8 -44.26 -45.36 32.42
N LEU A 9 -45.48 -45.00 32.07
CA LEU A 9 -45.75 -43.91 31.11
C LEU A 9 -45.29 -42.55 31.65
N VAL A 10 -45.49 -42.24 32.90
CA VAL A 10 -45.03 -40.99 33.53
C VAL A 10 -43.49 -40.93 33.62
N VAL A 11 -42.85 -42.04 33.94
CA VAL A 11 -41.36 -42.13 33.94
C VAL A 11 -40.80 -42.02 32.55
N CYS A 12 -41.40 -42.65 31.53
CA CYS A 12 -40.98 -42.45 30.13
C CYS A 12 -41.21 -41.02 29.63
N ALA A 13 -42.31 -40.39 29.99
CA ALA A 13 -42.59 -38.99 29.65
C ALA A 13 -41.63 -38.02 30.34
N ALA A 14 -41.28 -38.27 31.61
CA ALA A 14 -40.27 -37.50 32.35
C ALA A 14 -38.86 -37.70 31.78
N ALA A 15 -38.50 -38.92 31.37
CA ALA A 15 -37.20 -39.21 30.71
C ALA A 15 -37.11 -38.53 29.33
N LEU A 16 -38.18 -38.49 28.56
CA LEU A 16 -38.26 -37.77 27.28
C LEU A 16 -38.22 -36.24 27.46
N ALA A 17 -38.84 -35.72 28.53
CA ALA A 17 -38.77 -34.29 28.86
C ALA A 17 -37.40 -33.85 29.39
N ALA A 18 -36.59 -34.80 29.91
CA ALA A 18 -35.24 -34.55 30.40
C ALA A 18 -34.18 -34.59 29.26
N ALA A 19 -34.53 -35.07 28.06
CA ALA A 19 -33.64 -35.11 26.93
C ALA A 19 -33.63 -33.73 26.23
N GLY A 20 -32.54 -32.95 26.41
CA GLY A 20 -32.30 -31.73 25.66
C GLY A 20 -31.77 -32.05 24.26
N CYS A 21 -32.15 -31.22 23.31
CA CYS A 21 -31.60 -31.25 21.95
C CYS A 21 -31.12 -29.85 21.63
N THR A 22 -29.83 -29.71 21.41
CA THR A 22 -29.25 -28.46 20.90
C THR A 22 -28.77 -28.64 19.47
N LYS A 23 -28.68 -27.53 18.74
CA LYS A 23 -28.15 -27.51 17.38
C LYS A 23 -26.81 -26.81 17.42
N VAL A 24 -25.75 -27.49 16.98
CA VAL A 24 -24.49 -26.84 16.65
C VAL A 24 -24.62 -26.29 15.23
N GLU A 25 -24.55 -24.97 15.07
CA GLU A 25 -24.73 -24.33 13.76
C GLU A 25 -23.52 -24.56 12.86
N PRO A 26 -23.69 -24.49 11.51
CA PRO A 26 -22.56 -24.49 10.59
C PRO A 26 -21.57 -23.36 10.92
N GLY A 27 -20.28 -23.68 10.95
CA GLY A 27 -19.24 -22.73 11.35
C GLY A 27 -18.99 -22.64 12.84
N TYR A 28 -19.64 -23.49 13.67
CA TYR A 28 -19.37 -23.62 15.08
C TYR A 28 -18.87 -25.01 15.44
N ALA A 29 -17.96 -25.08 16.41
CA ALA A 29 -17.59 -26.31 17.08
C ALA A 29 -18.17 -26.29 18.52
N GLY A 30 -18.81 -27.39 18.89
CA GLY A 30 -19.39 -27.55 20.23
C GLY A 30 -18.41 -28.29 21.15
N VAL A 31 -18.37 -27.87 22.41
CA VAL A 31 -17.65 -28.57 23.47
C VAL A 31 -18.67 -29.11 24.46
N ARG A 32 -18.66 -30.43 24.69
CA ARG A 32 -19.50 -31.07 25.68
C ARG A 32 -18.76 -31.16 26.99
N VAL A 33 -19.37 -30.68 28.06
CA VAL A 33 -18.89 -30.74 29.44
C VAL A 33 -19.81 -31.66 30.25
N ASN A 34 -19.28 -32.79 30.72
CA ASN A 34 -20.00 -33.71 31.56
C ASN A 34 -19.87 -33.27 33.02
N LEU A 35 -20.97 -32.95 33.68
CA LEU A 35 -21.00 -32.47 35.05
C LEU A 35 -20.96 -33.64 36.08
N TYR A 36 -21.48 -34.80 35.68
CA TYR A 36 -21.63 -35.96 36.54
C TYR A 36 -21.08 -37.26 35.90
N GLY A 37 -20.84 -38.26 36.72
CA GLY A 37 -20.45 -39.62 36.28
C GLY A 37 -18.95 -39.89 36.33
N SER A 38 -18.54 -41.04 35.82
CA SER A 38 -17.14 -41.47 35.77
C SER A 38 -16.31 -40.73 34.72
N GLN A 39 -16.98 -40.15 33.71
CA GLN A 39 -16.37 -39.38 32.63
C GLN A 39 -16.64 -37.85 32.79
N ARG A 40 -16.51 -37.38 34.04
CA ARG A 40 -16.64 -35.94 34.33
C ARG A 40 -15.55 -35.14 33.65
N GLY A 41 -15.94 -34.00 33.06
CA GLY A 41 -15.02 -33.06 32.42
C GLY A 41 -15.35 -32.79 30.98
N VAL A 42 -14.41 -32.15 30.29
CA VAL A 42 -14.54 -31.73 28.91
C VAL A 42 -14.30 -32.93 27.97
N SER A 43 -15.15 -33.12 27.00
CA SER A 43 -14.94 -34.09 25.93
C SER A 43 -13.71 -33.68 25.08
N SER A 44 -12.82 -34.61 24.81
CA SER A 44 -11.64 -34.35 23.96
C SER A 44 -11.95 -34.15 22.48
N LEU A 45 -13.14 -34.57 22.05
CA LEU A 45 -13.59 -34.46 20.67
C LEU A 45 -14.57 -33.29 20.54
N PRO A 46 -14.36 -32.38 19.56
CA PRO A 46 -15.32 -31.35 19.27
C PRO A 46 -16.62 -31.93 18.70
N LEU A 47 -17.75 -31.34 19.05
CA LEU A 47 -19.03 -31.65 18.44
C LEU A 47 -19.09 -30.98 17.07
N VAL A 48 -19.26 -31.80 16.04
CA VAL A 48 -19.45 -31.30 14.66
C VAL A 48 -20.85 -30.71 14.47
N THR A 49 -21.03 -29.95 13.41
CA THR A 49 -22.31 -29.37 12.99
C THR A 49 -23.45 -30.38 12.98
N GLY A 50 -24.58 -29.99 13.51
CA GLY A 50 -25.78 -30.81 13.50
C GLY A 50 -26.58 -30.77 14.82
N ARG A 51 -27.55 -31.66 14.91
CA ARG A 51 -28.33 -31.83 16.15
C ARG A 51 -27.61 -32.78 17.09
N VAL A 52 -27.41 -32.31 18.32
CA VAL A 52 -26.77 -33.06 19.39
C VAL A 52 -27.77 -33.29 20.51
N TRP A 53 -27.96 -34.55 20.86
CA TRP A 53 -28.73 -34.95 22.03
C TRP A 53 -27.85 -34.88 23.26
N TYR A 54 -28.33 -34.22 24.30
CA TYR A 54 -27.64 -34.11 25.56
C TYR A 54 -28.64 -34.07 26.71
N ASN A 55 -28.19 -34.35 27.92
CA ASN A 55 -29.03 -34.24 29.09
C ASN A 55 -28.67 -32.94 29.82
N PRO A 56 -29.57 -31.92 29.81
CA PRO A 56 -29.27 -30.60 30.38
C PRO A 56 -29.08 -30.62 31.91
N LEU A 57 -29.42 -31.75 32.58
CA LEU A 57 -29.15 -31.90 34.01
C LEU A 57 -27.73 -32.38 34.30
N THR A 58 -27.05 -33.02 33.32
CA THR A 58 -25.75 -33.66 33.52
C THR A 58 -24.68 -33.20 32.55
N GLU A 59 -25.07 -32.47 31.49
CA GLU A 59 -24.16 -32.05 30.46
C GLU A 59 -24.43 -30.58 30.07
N GLU A 60 -23.38 -29.85 29.72
CA GLU A 60 -23.44 -28.53 29.14
C GLU A 60 -22.72 -28.53 27.79
N ILE A 61 -23.23 -27.72 26.85
CA ILE A 61 -22.64 -27.57 25.52
C ILE A 61 -22.29 -26.10 25.29
N TYR A 62 -21.00 -25.83 25.12
CA TYR A 62 -20.46 -24.52 24.73
C TYR A 62 -20.18 -24.53 23.24
N GLN A 63 -20.51 -23.43 22.54
CA GLN A 63 -20.29 -23.31 21.11
C GLN A 63 -19.26 -22.22 20.82
N PHE A 64 -18.27 -22.55 20.00
CA PHE A 64 -17.22 -21.63 19.57
C PHE A 64 -17.27 -21.43 18.07
N PRO A 65 -17.24 -20.19 17.58
CA PRO A 65 -17.18 -19.91 16.16
C PRO A 65 -15.82 -20.33 15.58
N THR A 66 -15.85 -21.12 14.52
CA THR A 66 -14.65 -21.60 13.80
C THR A 66 -14.48 -20.91 12.45
N TYR A 67 -15.44 -20.05 12.07
CA TYR A 67 -15.32 -19.17 10.92
C TYR A 67 -14.55 -17.90 11.30
N MET A 68 -14.09 -17.16 10.29
CA MET A 68 -13.37 -15.90 10.45
C MET A 68 -14.17 -14.90 11.27
N GLN A 69 -13.64 -14.51 12.44
CA GLN A 69 -14.19 -13.49 13.31
C GLN A 69 -13.51 -12.15 13.00
N ASN A 70 -14.31 -11.11 12.74
CA ASN A 70 -13.82 -9.74 12.63
C ASN A 70 -14.24 -8.96 13.86
N VAL A 71 -13.28 -8.49 14.62
CA VAL A 71 -13.51 -7.72 15.83
C VAL A 71 -12.85 -6.37 15.71
N VAL A 72 -13.59 -5.32 16.10
CA VAL A 72 -13.11 -3.95 16.07
C VAL A 72 -13.17 -3.38 17.48
N TRP A 73 -12.07 -2.87 17.96
CA TRP A 73 -11.95 -2.12 19.22
C TRP A 73 -11.64 -0.67 18.88
N THR A 74 -12.64 0.18 18.97
CA THR A 74 -12.58 1.58 18.54
C THR A 74 -13.23 2.50 19.57
N ARG A 75 -12.87 3.76 19.52
CA ARG A 75 -13.55 4.83 20.21
C ARG A 75 -14.88 5.21 19.53
N SER A 76 -15.02 4.90 18.23
CA SER A 76 -16.21 5.26 17.46
C SER A 76 -17.41 4.41 17.88
N VAL A 77 -18.43 5.04 18.39
CA VAL A 77 -19.71 4.40 18.76
C VAL A 77 -20.49 3.87 17.55
N THR A 78 -20.13 4.30 16.34
CA THR A 78 -20.79 3.86 15.09
C THR A 78 -20.16 2.60 14.49
N GLU A 79 -18.91 2.32 14.83
CA GLU A 79 -18.14 1.17 14.30
C GLU A 79 -17.88 0.09 15.34
N GLY A 80 -18.09 0.39 16.61
CA GLY A 80 -17.84 -0.50 17.73
C GLY A 80 -18.99 -0.54 18.74
N ARG A 81 -18.63 -0.67 20.01
CA ARG A 81 -19.59 -0.63 21.13
C ARG A 81 -19.83 0.81 21.58
N ALA A 82 -20.84 0.98 22.43
CA ALA A 82 -21.25 2.29 22.95
C ALA A 82 -20.23 2.98 23.89
N PHE A 83 -19.10 2.34 24.18
CA PHE A 83 -18.04 2.87 25.03
C PHE A 83 -16.69 2.78 24.32
N ASP A 84 -15.73 3.61 24.78
CA ASP A 84 -14.39 3.68 24.20
C ASP A 84 -13.62 2.38 24.48
N GLU A 85 -13.33 1.61 23.44
CA GLU A 85 -12.53 0.39 23.46
C GLU A 85 -11.15 0.57 22.85
N SER A 86 -10.76 1.80 22.49
CA SER A 86 -9.45 2.07 21.91
C SER A 86 -8.29 1.64 22.81
N PHE A 87 -7.16 1.38 22.19
CA PHE A 87 -5.96 0.99 22.90
C PHE A 87 -5.04 2.19 23.11
N THR A 88 -4.28 2.12 24.21
CA THR A 88 -3.19 3.07 24.50
C THR A 88 -1.89 2.29 24.56
N ALA A 89 -0.86 2.76 23.86
CA ALA A 89 0.49 2.25 23.96
C ALA A 89 1.49 3.42 24.06
N ASN A 90 2.74 3.09 24.38
CA ASN A 90 3.84 4.06 24.45
C ASN A 90 4.87 3.73 23.37
N SER A 91 5.41 4.75 22.72
CA SER A 91 6.54 4.60 21.81
C SER A 91 7.86 4.37 22.58
N ARG A 92 8.94 4.10 21.86
CA ARG A 92 10.30 3.98 22.41
C ARG A 92 10.73 5.21 23.21
N GLU A 93 10.26 6.39 22.84
CA GLU A 93 10.51 7.66 23.51
C GLU A 93 9.61 7.87 24.74
N GLY A 94 8.71 6.94 25.04
CA GLY A 94 7.74 7.05 26.13
C GLY A 94 6.53 7.95 25.80
N VAL A 95 6.33 8.29 24.53
CA VAL A 95 5.17 9.09 24.11
C VAL A 95 3.92 8.22 24.09
N PRO A 96 2.88 8.55 24.89
CA PRO A 96 1.62 7.83 24.85
C PRO A 96 0.84 8.18 23.56
N PHE A 97 0.22 7.16 22.97
CA PHE A 97 -0.69 7.34 21.83
C PHE A 97 -1.87 6.38 21.90
N ASN A 98 -3.01 6.84 21.38
CA ASN A 98 -4.24 6.06 21.33
C ASN A 98 -4.54 5.66 19.88
N PHE A 99 -5.04 4.44 19.71
CA PHE A 99 -5.36 3.90 18.39
C PHE A 99 -6.50 2.89 18.47
N ASP A 100 -7.19 2.74 17.36
CA ASP A 100 -8.28 1.80 17.18
C ASP A 100 -7.76 0.59 16.41
N VAL A 101 -8.19 -0.61 16.79
CA VAL A 101 -7.66 -1.86 16.24
C VAL A 101 -8.77 -2.70 15.67
N GLY A 102 -8.55 -3.20 14.46
CA GLY A 102 -9.34 -4.26 13.85
C GLY A 102 -8.51 -5.54 13.75
N VAL A 103 -9.11 -6.64 14.12
CA VAL A 103 -8.47 -7.96 14.09
C VAL A 103 -9.39 -8.98 13.44
N SER A 104 -8.83 -9.75 12.51
CA SER A 104 -9.48 -10.91 11.92
C SER A 104 -8.76 -12.16 12.40
N TYR A 105 -9.48 -13.07 13.02
CA TYR A 105 -8.94 -14.31 13.54
C TYR A 105 -9.94 -15.45 13.40
N GLN A 106 -9.47 -16.67 13.45
CA GLN A 106 -10.29 -17.89 13.45
C GLN A 106 -9.81 -18.88 14.51
N MET A 107 -10.72 -19.72 15.00
CA MET A 107 -10.40 -20.80 15.92
C MET A 107 -10.42 -22.13 15.17
N GLU A 108 -9.39 -22.93 15.39
CA GLU A 108 -9.29 -24.29 14.83
C GLU A 108 -10.27 -25.24 15.54
N ALA A 109 -11.18 -25.86 14.79
CA ALA A 109 -12.26 -26.69 15.34
C ALA A 109 -11.74 -27.82 16.24
N ASP A 110 -10.65 -28.45 15.85
CA ASP A 110 -10.07 -29.59 16.58
C ASP A 110 -9.41 -29.16 17.91
N LYS A 111 -9.03 -27.90 18.01
CA LYS A 111 -8.42 -27.31 19.20
C LYS A 111 -9.42 -26.70 20.19
N VAL A 112 -10.68 -26.51 19.78
CA VAL A 112 -11.71 -25.89 20.63
C VAL A 112 -11.86 -26.54 22.00
N PRO A 113 -11.85 -27.88 22.16
CA PRO A 113 -11.87 -28.50 23.49
C PRO A 113 -10.66 -28.09 24.36
N SER A 114 -9.48 -27.97 23.76
CA SER A 114 -8.25 -27.54 24.46
C SER A 114 -8.31 -26.07 24.85
N ILE A 115 -8.85 -25.21 23.99
CA ILE A 115 -9.11 -23.79 24.27
C ILE A 115 -10.05 -23.69 25.49
N PHE A 116 -11.17 -24.43 25.47
CA PHE A 116 -12.11 -24.41 26.59
C PHE A 116 -11.49 -24.94 27.91
N LEU A 117 -10.68 -26.00 27.83
CA LEU A 117 -9.96 -26.52 29.03
C LEU A 117 -9.02 -25.47 29.62
N LYS A 118 -8.33 -24.71 28.79
CA LYS A 118 -7.35 -23.70 29.20
C LYS A 118 -8.01 -22.46 29.81
N PHE A 119 -9.06 -21.96 29.18
CA PHE A 119 -9.68 -20.68 29.55
C PHE A 119 -10.96 -20.82 30.37
N ARG A 120 -11.71 -21.90 30.19
CA ARG A 120 -12.99 -22.22 30.86
C ARG A 120 -14.03 -21.09 30.74
N GLU A 121 -14.00 -20.36 29.64
CA GLU A 121 -14.87 -19.25 29.31
C GLU A 121 -15.61 -19.51 28.00
N ASP A 122 -16.72 -18.82 27.80
CA ASP A 122 -17.44 -18.82 26.53
C ASP A 122 -16.67 -18.05 25.45
N ALA A 123 -17.01 -18.25 24.19
CA ALA A 123 -16.35 -17.63 23.05
C ALA A 123 -16.38 -16.11 23.11
N HIS A 124 -17.48 -15.51 23.63
CA HIS A 124 -17.61 -14.06 23.72
C HIS A 124 -16.63 -13.49 24.77
N THR A 125 -16.60 -14.05 25.95
CA THR A 125 -15.68 -13.64 27.03
C THR A 125 -14.22 -13.87 26.62
N LEU A 126 -13.93 -15.00 25.97
CA LEU A 126 -12.61 -15.29 25.44
C LEU A 126 -12.13 -14.17 24.49
N THR A 127 -12.99 -13.74 23.56
CA THR A 127 -12.66 -12.67 22.60
C THR A 127 -12.52 -11.31 23.27
N THR A 128 -13.50 -10.94 24.10
CA THR A 128 -13.57 -9.58 24.66
C THR A 128 -12.59 -9.32 25.79
N VAL A 129 -12.13 -10.36 26.47
CA VAL A 129 -11.22 -10.23 27.59
C VAL A 129 -9.83 -10.76 27.21
N TYR A 130 -9.71 -12.05 26.89
CA TYR A 130 -8.42 -12.66 26.70
C TYR A 130 -7.74 -12.22 25.40
N VAL A 131 -8.39 -12.42 24.26
CA VAL A 131 -7.83 -12.05 22.95
C VAL A 131 -7.52 -10.56 22.92
N ARG A 132 -8.45 -9.73 23.40
CA ARG A 132 -8.25 -8.28 23.49
C ARG A 132 -7.03 -7.90 24.33
N ASN A 133 -6.82 -8.55 25.46
CA ASN A 133 -5.65 -8.28 26.29
C ASN A 133 -4.34 -8.71 25.63
N GLN A 134 -4.32 -9.86 24.92
CA GLN A 134 -3.14 -10.31 24.18
C GLN A 134 -2.80 -9.36 23.04
N VAL A 135 -3.81 -8.87 22.30
CA VAL A 135 -3.63 -7.88 21.25
C VAL A 135 -3.05 -6.58 21.83
N ARG A 136 -3.63 -6.07 22.92
CA ARG A 136 -3.12 -4.87 23.60
C ARG A 136 -1.67 -5.02 24.04
N ASP A 137 -1.33 -6.18 24.61
CA ASP A 137 0.01 -6.50 25.10
C ASP A 137 1.02 -6.56 23.96
N ALA A 138 0.68 -7.25 22.86
CA ALA A 138 1.49 -7.32 21.66
C ALA A 138 1.78 -5.93 21.06
N PHE A 139 0.74 -5.10 20.94
CA PHE A 139 0.92 -3.70 20.50
C PHE A 139 1.80 -2.90 21.47
N SER A 140 1.61 -3.03 22.76
CA SER A 140 2.41 -2.32 23.77
C SER A 140 3.89 -2.70 23.69
N ILE A 141 4.19 -3.99 23.52
CA ILE A 141 5.56 -4.50 23.42
C ILE A 141 6.21 -4.03 22.11
N GLU A 142 5.55 -4.22 20.98
CA GLU A 142 6.14 -3.89 19.68
C GLU A 142 6.24 -2.37 19.45
N ALA A 143 5.24 -1.60 19.90
CA ALA A 143 5.30 -0.14 19.82
C ALA A 143 6.43 0.46 20.67
N SER A 144 6.73 -0.14 21.85
CA SER A 144 7.82 0.33 22.70
C SER A 144 9.23 0.18 22.10
N LYS A 145 9.36 -0.59 21.02
CA LYS A 145 10.61 -0.76 20.28
C LYS A 145 10.79 0.28 19.16
N MET A 146 9.72 0.96 18.76
CA MET A 146 9.67 1.84 17.60
C MET A 146 9.55 3.31 17.96
N ALA A 147 10.15 4.18 17.16
CA ALA A 147 9.98 5.62 17.30
C ALA A 147 8.55 6.05 16.94
N ILE A 148 8.04 7.10 17.61
CA ILE A 148 6.69 7.59 17.33
C ILE A 148 6.50 8.02 15.88
N MET A 149 7.54 8.59 15.25
CA MET A 149 7.55 8.98 13.85
C MET A 149 7.37 7.77 12.90
N ASP A 150 7.96 6.63 13.24
CA ASP A 150 7.82 5.39 12.47
C ASP A 150 6.42 4.79 12.63
N ILE A 151 5.89 4.80 13.86
CA ILE A 151 4.55 4.27 14.18
C ILE A 151 3.45 5.04 13.43
N VAL A 152 3.56 6.36 13.36
CA VAL A 152 2.57 7.22 12.67
C VAL A 152 2.82 7.26 11.15
N GLY A 153 4.06 7.05 10.73
CA GLY A 153 4.54 7.17 9.36
C GLY A 153 4.77 5.82 8.65
N PRO A 154 5.90 5.69 7.95
CA PRO A 154 6.18 4.55 7.06
C PRO A 154 6.44 3.23 7.79
N GLY A 155 6.74 3.25 9.07
CA GLY A 155 6.97 2.05 9.89
C GLY A 155 5.70 1.32 10.35
N LYS A 156 4.51 1.89 10.13
CA LYS A 156 3.22 1.29 10.53
C LYS A 156 3.04 -0.15 10.03
N PRO A 157 3.32 -0.51 8.77
CA PRO A 157 3.22 -1.89 8.30
C PRO A 157 4.15 -2.85 9.06
N HIS A 158 5.35 -2.37 9.41
CA HIS A 158 6.30 -3.18 10.18
C HIS A 158 5.76 -3.48 11.59
N LEU A 159 5.17 -2.48 12.26
CA LEU A 159 4.51 -2.67 13.56
C LEU A 159 3.41 -3.72 13.47
N LEU A 160 2.52 -3.61 12.47
CA LEU A 160 1.40 -4.54 12.31
C LEU A 160 1.86 -5.97 12.06
N ASN A 161 2.85 -6.16 11.20
CA ASN A 161 3.43 -7.48 10.93
C ASN A 161 4.11 -8.08 12.17
N ALA A 162 4.83 -7.26 12.94
CA ALA A 162 5.47 -7.71 14.18
C ALA A 162 4.44 -8.14 15.22
N VAL A 163 3.36 -7.35 15.39
CA VAL A 163 2.25 -7.68 16.29
C VAL A 163 1.55 -8.97 15.85
N GLN A 164 1.24 -9.11 14.56
CA GLN A 164 0.62 -10.32 14.03
C GLN A 164 1.48 -11.55 14.27
N HIS A 165 2.78 -11.44 14.03
CA HIS A 165 3.73 -12.54 14.28
C HIS A 165 3.82 -12.92 15.77
N ASP A 166 3.85 -11.94 16.68
CA ASP A 166 3.86 -12.18 18.13
C ASP A 166 2.57 -12.87 18.59
N LEU A 167 1.41 -12.41 18.09
CA LEU A 167 0.11 -13.02 18.38
C LEU A 167 0.02 -14.46 17.87
N GLU A 168 0.45 -14.70 16.64
CA GLU A 168 0.45 -16.03 16.05
C GLU A 168 1.41 -16.98 16.80
N GLY A 169 2.57 -16.47 17.20
CA GLY A 169 3.52 -17.23 18.04
C GLY A 169 2.97 -17.61 19.40
N LYS A 170 2.16 -16.76 20.03
CA LYS A 170 1.58 -16.99 21.37
C LYS A 170 0.29 -17.81 21.34
N LEU A 171 -0.59 -17.56 20.38
CA LEU A 171 -1.96 -18.09 20.35
C LEU A 171 -2.18 -19.14 19.27
N GLY A 172 -1.35 -19.18 18.21
CA GLY A 172 -1.38 -20.19 17.18
C GLY A 172 -1.26 -21.62 17.72
N PRO A 173 -0.32 -21.92 18.61
CA PRO A 173 -0.24 -23.24 19.26
C PRO A 173 -1.51 -23.64 20.01
N ASP A 174 -2.25 -22.69 20.55
CA ASP A 174 -3.55 -22.91 21.21
C ASP A 174 -4.69 -23.12 20.20
N GLY A 175 -4.48 -22.86 18.90
CA GLY A 175 -5.48 -22.99 17.84
C GLY A 175 -6.27 -21.71 17.56
N ILE A 176 -5.73 -20.55 17.89
CA ILE A 176 -6.29 -19.23 17.54
C ILE A 176 -5.34 -18.58 16.55
N HIS A 177 -5.74 -18.52 15.29
CA HIS A 177 -4.93 -18.01 14.19
C HIS A 177 -5.38 -16.61 13.76
N PHE A 178 -4.42 -15.70 13.62
CA PHE A 178 -4.65 -14.30 13.23
C PHE A 178 -4.35 -14.10 11.75
N ASP A 179 -5.40 -13.84 10.98
CA ASP A 179 -5.28 -13.59 9.53
C ASP A 179 -4.84 -12.16 9.26
N ASN A 180 -5.42 -11.20 9.99
CA ASN A 180 -5.11 -9.78 9.80
C ASN A 180 -5.19 -9.01 11.11
N VAL A 181 -4.24 -8.08 11.28
CA VAL A 181 -4.23 -7.07 12.34
C VAL A 181 -4.07 -5.71 11.69
N SER A 182 -4.94 -4.77 12.03
CA SER A 182 -4.96 -3.44 11.43
C SER A 182 -5.20 -2.34 12.47
N ILE A 183 -4.62 -1.15 12.21
CA ILE A 183 -4.97 0.07 12.94
C ILE A 183 -6.01 0.80 12.11
N ILE A 184 -7.17 1.06 12.70
CA ILE A 184 -8.30 1.73 12.07
C ILE A 184 -8.21 3.23 12.32
N GLY A 185 -8.41 4.01 11.26
CA GLY A 185 -8.42 5.48 11.36
C GLY A 185 -7.07 6.10 11.71
N LYS A 186 -7.14 7.27 12.36
CA LYS A 186 -5.98 8.08 12.73
C LYS A 186 -5.48 7.70 14.12
N THR A 187 -4.17 7.49 14.25
CA THR A 187 -3.51 7.41 15.55
C THR A 187 -3.60 8.77 16.26
N ARG A 188 -4.06 8.79 17.49
CA ARG A 188 -4.27 10.00 18.29
C ARG A 188 -3.07 10.21 19.20
N LEU A 189 -2.45 11.37 19.08
CA LEU A 189 -1.29 11.82 19.86
C LEU A 189 -1.67 12.97 20.79
N PRO A 190 -0.90 13.21 21.85
CA PRO A 190 -0.98 14.46 22.58
C PRO A 190 -0.72 15.65 21.65
N GLU A 191 -1.47 16.74 21.82
CA GLU A 191 -1.42 17.92 20.93
C GLU A 191 -0.01 18.48 20.75
N GLN A 192 0.76 18.56 21.82
CA GLN A 192 2.15 19.04 21.77
C GLN A 192 3.06 18.15 20.91
N VAL A 193 2.86 16.84 20.95
CA VAL A 193 3.63 15.88 20.14
C VAL A 193 3.21 15.96 18.68
N GLU A 194 1.90 16.07 18.42
CA GLU A 194 1.38 16.24 17.07
C GLU A 194 1.92 17.52 16.42
N ALA A 195 1.95 18.64 17.15
CA ALA A 195 2.54 19.89 16.70
C ALA A 195 4.05 19.76 16.40
N SER A 196 4.79 19.05 17.26
CA SER A 196 6.22 18.80 17.05
C SER A 196 6.48 17.93 15.83
N ILE A 197 5.70 16.87 15.64
CA ILE A 197 5.78 16.00 14.46
C ILE A 197 5.50 16.79 13.19
N ASN A 198 4.45 17.59 13.18
CA ASN A 198 4.10 18.42 12.03
C ASN A 198 5.22 19.41 11.69
N SER A 199 5.85 20.03 12.68
CA SER A 199 6.99 20.95 12.45
C SER A 199 8.20 20.22 11.84
N VAL A 200 8.50 19.01 12.27
CA VAL A 200 9.57 18.17 11.69
C VAL A 200 9.24 17.78 10.25
N ILE A 201 8.00 17.38 9.98
CA ILE A 201 7.55 17.05 8.63
C ILE A 201 7.68 18.26 7.71
N GLU A 202 7.21 19.44 8.14
CA GLU A 202 7.35 20.66 7.36
C GLU A 202 8.83 21.04 7.10
N ALA A 203 9.68 20.91 8.10
CA ALA A 203 11.12 21.19 7.93
C ALA A 203 11.75 20.20 6.93
N THR A 204 11.40 18.93 7.01
CA THR A 204 11.87 17.89 6.07
C THR A 204 11.39 18.15 4.65
N GLN A 205 10.11 18.53 4.49
CA GLN A 205 9.56 18.89 3.17
C GLN A 205 10.25 20.10 2.57
N ARG A 206 10.47 21.16 3.37
CA ARG A 206 11.22 22.35 2.90
C ARG A 206 12.65 22.01 2.49
N ALA A 207 13.32 21.13 3.24
CA ALA A 207 14.67 20.69 2.88
C ALA A 207 14.66 19.90 1.56
N GLN A 208 13.69 18.99 1.37
CA GLN A 208 13.54 18.22 0.16
C GLN A 208 13.19 19.10 -1.06
N GLU A 209 12.33 20.10 -0.88
CA GLU A 209 12.01 21.08 -1.91
C GLU A 209 13.26 21.90 -2.33
N ALA A 210 14.07 22.32 -1.35
CA ALA A 210 15.31 23.04 -1.64
C ALA A 210 16.31 22.17 -2.39
N GLU A 211 16.45 20.90 -2.02
CA GLU A 211 17.32 19.93 -2.69
C GLU A 211 16.84 19.66 -4.12
N ASN A 212 15.54 19.44 -4.32
CA ASN A 212 14.94 19.25 -5.64
C ASN A 212 15.15 20.50 -6.52
N LYS A 213 15.03 21.72 -5.96
CA LYS A 213 15.27 22.96 -6.70
C LYS A 213 16.73 23.11 -7.12
N VAL A 214 17.68 22.71 -6.27
CA VAL A 214 19.09 22.68 -6.64
C VAL A 214 19.34 21.65 -7.75
N ALA A 215 18.78 20.45 -7.65
CA ALA A 215 18.90 19.43 -8.68
C ALA A 215 18.31 19.89 -10.02
N GLN A 216 17.13 20.52 -9.99
CA GLN A 216 16.50 21.10 -11.18
C GLN A 216 17.38 22.18 -11.81
N SER A 217 17.90 23.14 -11.01
CA SER A 217 18.76 24.21 -11.52
C SER A 217 20.06 23.67 -12.14
N ARG A 218 20.63 22.58 -11.60
CA ARG A 218 21.78 21.90 -12.19
C ARG A 218 21.44 21.27 -13.52
N ALA A 219 20.32 20.53 -13.59
CA ALA A 219 19.86 19.90 -14.82
C ALA A 219 19.58 20.94 -15.94
N GLU A 220 18.95 22.06 -15.59
CA GLU A 220 18.73 23.17 -16.52
C GLU A 220 20.01 23.84 -17.00
N ALA A 221 21.02 23.95 -16.13
CA ALA A 221 22.34 24.48 -16.52
C ALA A 221 23.08 23.51 -17.46
N GLU A 222 23.07 22.20 -17.16
CA GLU A 222 23.62 21.18 -18.02
C GLU A 222 22.93 21.11 -19.37
N GLN A 223 21.62 21.22 -19.40
CA GLN A 223 20.84 21.28 -20.66
C GLN A 223 21.24 22.50 -21.49
N ARG A 224 21.36 23.70 -20.90
CA ARG A 224 21.81 24.91 -21.62
C ARG A 224 23.20 24.77 -22.18
N VAL A 225 24.14 24.16 -21.42
CA VAL A 225 25.51 23.88 -21.91
C VAL A 225 25.47 22.87 -23.06
N ALA A 226 24.69 21.79 -22.95
CA ALA A 226 24.55 20.79 -24.02
C ALA A 226 23.93 21.41 -25.28
N GLU A 227 22.93 22.25 -25.15
CA GLU A 227 22.28 22.98 -26.25
C GLU A 227 23.25 23.94 -26.94
N ALA A 228 23.98 24.76 -26.17
CA ALA A 228 25.00 25.67 -26.70
C ALA A 228 26.12 24.93 -27.46
N ASN A 229 26.59 23.80 -26.90
CA ASN A 229 27.57 22.94 -27.57
C ASN A 229 27.00 22.32 -28.86
N GLY A 230 25.72 21.87 -28.83
CA GLY A 230 25.06 21.34 -30.02
C GLY A 230 24.93 22.37 -31.15
N ILE A 231 24.54 23.62 -30.78
CA ILE A 231 24.49 24.74 -31.74
C ILE A 231 25.87 25.05 -32.29
N ALA A 232 26.88 25.16 -31.43
CA ALA A 232 28.27 25.44 -31.86
C ALA A 232 28.79 24.36 -32.82
N GLN A 233 28.59 23.08 -32.52
CA GLN A 233 28.94 21.97 -33.40
C GLN A 233 28.18 22.03 -34.74
N SER A 234 26.88 22.30 -34.69
CA SER A 234 26.08 22.44 -35.91
C SER A 234 26.58 23.55 -36.83
N VAL A 235 26.93 24.73 -36.26
CA VAL A 235 27.54 25.83 -37.01
C VAL A 235 28.88 25.43 -37.60
N LEU A 236 29.72 24.76 -36.85
CA LEU A 236 31.06 24.30 -37.28
C LEU A 236 30.96 23.27 -38.43
N ILE A 237 30.01 22.31 -38.29
CA ILE A 237 29.76 21.29 -39.32
C ILE A 237 29.27 22.00 -40.64
N LYS A 238 28.31 22.91 -40.51
CA LYS A 238 27.76 23.68 -41.64
C LYS A 238 28.90 24.49 -42.34
N ALA A 239 29.73 25.19 -41.54
CA ALA A 239 30.86 25.97 -42.08
C ALA A 239 31.88 25.11 -42.81
N LYS A 240 32.22 23.94 -42.23
CA LYS A 240 33.12 22.96 -42.89
C LYS A 240 32.51 22.43 -44.19
N ALA A 241 31.23 22.00 -44.14
CA ALA A 241 30.55 21.52 -45.36
C ALA A 241 30.47 22.57 -46.43
N GLN A 242 30.23 23.84 -46.06
CA GLN A 242 30.22 24.95 -47.01
C GLN A 242 31.61 25.25 -47.60
N ALA A 243 32.66 25.18 -46.78
CA ALA A 243 34.02 25.34 -47.23
C ALA A 243 34.47 24.21 -48.19
N ASP A 244 34.12 22.95 -47.86
CA ASP A 244 34.35 21.83 -48.75
C ASP A 244 33.59 21.92 -50.07
N ALA A 245 32.32 22.31 -50.02
CA ALA A 245 31.49 22.56 -51.19
C ALA A 245 32.10 23.68 -52.08
N ASN A 246 32.53 24.79 -51.46
CA ASN A 246 33.15 25.89 -52.18
C ASN A 246 34.52 25.47 -52.80
N ARG A 247 35.29 24.62 -52.09
CA ARG A 247 36.53 24.07 -52.62
C ARG A 247 36.29 23.19 -53.85
N ILE A 248 35.32 22.28 -53.77
CA ILE A 248 34.91 21.42 -54.91
C ILE A 248 34.42 22.24 -56.10
N LEU A 249 33.60 23.24 -55.82
CA LEU A 249 33.13 24.18 -56.88
C LEU A 249 34.29 24.93 -57.53
N ASN A 250 35.22 25.43 -56.73
CA ASN A 250 36.40 26.18 -57.23
C ASN A 250 37.34 25.30 -58.07
N GLU A 251 37.48 24.02 -57.68
CA GLU A 251 38.25 23.03 -58.49
C GLU A 251 37.53 22.61 -59.76
N SER A 252 36.21 22.62 -59.78
CA SER A 252 35.40 22.20 -60.94
C SER A 252 35.06 23.35 -61.91
N LEU A 253 35.07 24.62 -61.43
CA LEU A 253 34.75 25.79 -62.24
C LEU A 253 35.93 26.25 -63.05
N THR A 254 35.96 25.85 -64.34
CA THR A 254 36.86 26.45 -65.31
C THR A 254 36.28 27.77 -65.86
N PRO A 255 37.13 28.73 -66.28
CA PRO A 255 36.64 29.98 -66.87
C PRO A 255 35.65 29.79 -68.04
N MET A 256 35.82 28.71 -68.77
CA MET A 256 34.97 28.34 -69.90
C MET A 256 33.56 27.84 -69.46
N LEU A 257 33.50 27.09 -68.33
CA LEU A 257 32.21 26.63 -67.75
C LEU A 257 31.41 27.80 -67.18
N ILE A 258 32.06 28.77 -66.53
CA ILE A 258 31.40 29.97 -66.01
C ILE A 258 30.77 30.80 -67.12
N GLN A 259 31.48 30.94 -68.26
CA GLN A 259 30.97 31.62 -69.43
C GLN A 259 29.80 30.87 -70.04
N TYR A 260 29.85 29.55 -70.12
CA TYR A 260 28.78 28.73 -70.72
C TYR A 260 27.50 28.78 -69.87
N GLU A 261 27.61 28.60 -68.53
CA GLU A 261 26.45 28.73 -67.64
C GLU A 261 25.87 30.16 -67.58
N GLY A 262 26.76 31.15 -67.68
CA GLY A 262 26.36 32.54 -67.76
C GLY A 262 25.49 32.83 -69.05
N LEU A 263 25.87 32.26 -70.15
CA LEU A 263 25.08 32.36 -71.42
C LEU A 263 23.78 31.57 -71.31
N GLN A 264 23.72 30.44 -70.70
CA GLN A 264 22.47 29.66 -70.52
C GLN A 264 21.44 30.34 -69.60
N ARG A 265 21.88 31.07 -68.60
CA ARG A 265 21.00 31.76 -67.65
C ARG A 265 20.75 33.22 -68.03
N TRP A 266 21.29 33.70 -69.14
CA TRP A 266 21.13 35.07 -69.53
C TRP A 266 19.70 35.36 -70.09
N ASN A 267 19.03 36.30 -69.44
CA ASN A 267 17.69 36.73 -69.78
C ASN A 267 17.62 37.72 -70.98
N GLY A 268 18.74 37.94 -71.69
CA GLY A 268 18.80 38.82 -72.86
C GLY A 268 18.91 40.33 -72.57
N THR A 269 18.94 40.75 -71.31
CA THR A 269 19.06 42.17 -70.93
C THR A 269 20.46 42.49 -70.44
N LEU A 270 21.08 43.54 -70.99
CA LEU A 270 22.39 44.02 -70.52
C LEU A 270 22.24 44.80 -69.23
N PRO A 271 23.14 44.49 -68.19
CA PRO A 271 23.14 45.26 -66.94
C PRO A 271 23.51 46.73 -67.23
N LEU A 272 22.75 47.64 -66.64
CA LEU A 272 22.90 49.09 -66.86
C LEU A 272 24.18 49.68 -66.24
N MET A 273 24.82 48.97 -65.29
CA MET A 273 26.10 49.35 -64.72
C MET A 273 26.97 48.11 -64.48
N THR A 274 28.17 48.14 -64.95
CA THR A 274 29.21 47.17 -64.53
C THR A 274 30.21 47.89 -63.58
N GLY A 275 30.25 47.51 -62.30
CA GLY A 275 31.25 47.99 -61.34
C GLY A 275 32.63 47.52 -61.80
N GLY A 276 33.69 48.33 -61.58
CA GLY A 276 35.09 47.98 -61.96
C GLY A 276 35.53 46.67 -61.32
N GLY A 277 35.78 45.64 -62.13
CA GLY A 277 36.19 44.30 -61.75
C GLY A 277 35.19 43.19 -62.18
N ALA A 278 34.06 43.51 -62.71
CA ALA A 278 33.15 42.55 -63.30
C ALA A 278 33.73 42.01 -64.60
N ILE A 279 33.78 40.68 -64.75
CA ILE A 279 34.17 40.01 -65.99
C ILE A 279 33.13 40.42 -67.08
N PRO A 280 33.48 41.11 -68.14
CA PRO A 280 32.50 41.47 -69.20
C PRO A 280 32.08 40.21 -69.92
N MET A 281 30.84 39.84 -69.80
CA MET A 281 30.28 38.63 -70.43
C MET A 281 30.21 38.74 -71.95
N VAL A 282 30.19 39.95 -72.50
CA VAL A 282 30.24 40.20 -73.96
C VAL A 282 30.94 41.53 -74.22
N GLN A 283 32.00 41.56 -75.03
CA GLN A 283 32.55 42.77 -75.60
C GLN A 283 31.79 43.07 -76.85
N LEU A 284 30.84 43.99 -76.80
CA LEU A 284 30.24 44.55 -78.00
C LEU A 284 31.09 45.70 -78.50
N PRO A 285 31.45 45.71 -79.76
CA PRO A 285 32.16 46.87 -80.36
C PRO A 285 31.23 48.11 -80.34
N PHE A 286 31.57 49.07 -79.48
CA PHE A 286 30.88 50.39 -79.49
C PHE A 286 31.25 51.11 -80.77
N ASN A 287 30.36 51.04 -81.74
CA ASN A 287 30.43 51.93 -82.90
C ASN A 287 29.75 53.24 -82.54
N ALA A 288 30.56 54.23 -82.13
CA ALA A 288 30.07 55.58 -81.88
C ALA A 288 29.59 56.15 -83.20
N ALA A 289 28.27 56.07 -83.42
CA ALA A 289 27.64 56.83 -84.50
C ALA A 289 27.76 58.31 -84.15
N LYS A 290 28.51 59.05 -84.94
CA LYS A 290 28.69 60.51 -84.94
C LYS A 290 27.35 61.17 -85.15
N PRO A 291 26.93 62.22 -84.43
CA PRO A 291 25.74 62.98 -84.71
C PRO A 291 26.04 63.80 -85.97
N GLY A 292 25.30 63.57 -87.02
CA GLY A 292 25.27 64.43 -88.23
C GLY A 292 24.32 65.61 -88.01
N PRO A 293 24.36 66.62 -88.86
CA PRO A 293 24.25 68.06 -88.54
C PRO A 293 22.89 68.56 -88.14
#